data_9de548d7dbcbaacb51f7a8f565981565
#
_entry.id   9de548d7dbcbaacb51f7a8f565981565
#
_cell.length_a   1.000
_cell.length_b   1.000
_cell.length_c   1.000
_cell.angle_alpha   90.00
_cell.angle_beta   90.00
_cell.angle_gamma   90.00
#
_symmetry.space_group_name_H-M   'P 1'
#
loop_
_entity.id
_entity.type
_entity.pdbx_description
1 polymer ?
#
loop_
_entity_poly.entity_id
_entity_poly.type
_entity_poly.pdbx_seq_one_letter_code
_entity_poly.pdbx_strand_id
1 'polypeptide(L)'
;MKHSDCWLRYGDTPQGIAEASRTVLESGCSVGIRMHVLARETRAEALAAVEEMMENPDEQHREWVRQFVGRCDSEAVKTSFRLADKAEHDWLSPMLWSGAVAYRGGPALCVVGSYQEVAEYLFEYKKVGVSEFIFSGWPTRDEMRRFCTYVLPYLRELETVWDREHA
;
A
#
# COMPACT_ATOMS: atom_id res chain seq x y z
N MET A 1 -8.51 8.39 -21.79
CA MET A 1 -8.76 9.19 -20.57
C MET A 1 -8.64 10.69 -20.88
N LYS A 2 -9.58 11.24 -21.65
CA LYS A 2 -9.53 12.65 -22.10
C LYS A 2 -9.92 13.68 -21.01
N HIS A 3 -10.29 13.25 -19.81
CA HIS A 3 -10.89 14.12 -18.78
C HIS A 3 -10.38 13.79 -17.37
N SER A 4 -9.21 13.15 -17.23
CA SER A 4 -8.60 12.83 -15.95
C SER A 4 -7.10 13.09 -16.01
N ASP A 5 -6.57 13.77 -15.00
CA ASP A 5 -5.14 14.05 -14.86
C ASP A 5 -4.42 12.94 -14.10
N CYS A 6 -5.13 12.25 -13.20
CA CYS A 6 -4.58 11.16 -12.40
C CYS A 6 -5.55 9.97 -12.33
N TRP A 7 -5.04 8.77 -12.54
CA TRP A 7 -5.74 7.52 -12.28
C TRP A 7 -5.33 6.97 -10.91
N LEU A 8 -6.25 7.07 -9.96
CA LEU A 8 -6.04 6.62 -8.60
C LEU A 8 -6.63 5.22 -8.39
N ARG A 9 -5.84 4.31 -7.80
CA ARG A 9 -6.28 2.96 -7.45
C ARG A 9 -5.82 2.52 -6.05
N TYR A 10 -6.33 1.40 -5.56
CA TYR A 10 -5.78 0.75 -4.37
C TYR A 10 -4.45 0.07 -4.70
N GLY A 11 -3.63 -0.13 -3.65
CA GLY A 11 -2.33 -0.76 -3.76
C GLY A 11 -2.39 -2.19 -4.32
N ASP A 12 -1.28 -2.59 -4.86
CA ASP A 12 -0.94 -3.91 -5.36
C ASP A 12 0.57 -4.06 -5.23
N THR A 13 1.17 -5.17 -5.64
CA THR A 13 2.63 -5.25 -5.78
C THR A 13 3.13 -4.24 -6.83
N PRO A 14 4.39 -3.77 -6.76
CA PRO A 14 4.94 -2.88 -7.79
C PRO A 14 4.77 -3.44 -9.21
N GLN A 15 4.98 -4.75 -9.39
CA GLN A 15 4.74 -5.41 -10.67
C GLN A 15 3.27 -5.37 -11.09
N GLY A 16 2.33 -5.65 -10.18
CA GLY A 16 0.88 -5.59 -10.47
C GLY A 16 0.44 -4.17 -10.84
N ILE A 17 1.03 -3.15 -10.21
CA ILE A 17 0.82 -1.74 -10.58
C ILE A 17 1.37 -1.47 -11.98
N ALA A 18 2.60 -1.88 -12.28
CA ALA A 18 3.22 -1.68 -13.60
C ALA A 18 2.37 -2.27 -14.74
N GLU A 19 1.88 -3.49 -14.56
CA GLU A 19 1.02 -4.18 -15.54
C GLU A 19 -0.30 -3.44 -15.76
N ALA A 20 -0.96 -3.05 -14.66
CA ALA A 20 -2.28 -2.42 -14.70
C ALA A 20 -2.24 -0.95 -15.18
N SER A 21 -1.12 -0.24 -14.98
CA SER A 21 -1.00 1.19 -15.30
C SER A 21 -0.41 1.48 -16.68
N ARG A 22 0.07 0.49 -17.40
CA ARG A 22 0.78 0.67 -18.68
C ARG A 22 0.04 1.58 -19.66
N THR A 23 -1.20 1.25 -20.00
CA THR A 23 -2.01 2.05 -20.96
C THR A 23 -2.38 3.42 -20.40
N VAL A 24 -2.42 3.57 -19.08
CA VAL A 24 -2.67 4.85 -18.41
C VAL A 24 -1.48 5.78 -18.60
N LEU A 25 -0.27 5.30 -18.33
CA LEU A 25 0.97 6.05 -18.50
C LEU A 25 1.21 6.40 -19.96
N GLU A 26 0.97 5.47 -20.89
CA GLU A 26 1.05 5.73 -22.34
C GLU A 26 0.09 6.83 -22.81
N SER A 27 -1.02 7.05 -22.12
CA SER A 27 -1.96 8.14 -22.39
C SER A 27 -1.54 9.50 -21.82
N GLY A 28 -0.42 9.58 -21.08
CA GLY A 28 0.06 10.78 -20.42
C GLY A 28 -0.68 11.13 -19.11
N CYS A 29 -1.51 10.23 -18.59
CA CYS A 29 -2.18 10.41 -17.31
C CYS A 29 -1.27 9.93 -16.17
N SER A 30 -1.22 10.65 -15.06
CA SER A 30 -0.46 10.23 -13.88
C SER A 30 -1.13 9.03 -13.18
N VAL A 31 -0.35 8.29 -12.40
CA VAL A 31 -0.81 7.12 -11.65
C VAL A 31 -0.63 7.35 -10.17
N GLY A 32 -1.71 7.20 -9.41
CA GLY A 32 -1.72 7.27 -7.98
C GLY A 32 -2.14 5.96 -7.32
N ILE A 33 -1.60 5.68 -6.14
CA ILE A 33 -2.00 4.53 -5.34
C ILE A 33 -2.40 4.93 -3.92
N ARG A 34 -3.38 4.21 -3.39
CA ARG A 34 -3.80 4.34 -1.99
C ARG A 34 -3.51 3.03 -1.25
N MET A 35 -2.76 3.14 -0.14
CA MET A 35 -2.39 2.00 0.71
C MET A 35 -2.07 2.44 2.13
N HIS A 36 -1.80 1.48 3.00
CA HIS A 36 -1.37 1.73 4.37
C HIS A 36 0.13 1.54 4.50
N VAL A 37 0.68 2.17 5.52
CA VAL A 37 2.09 2.03 5.92
C VAL A 37 2.16 1.80 7.41
N LEU A 38 2.97 0.82 7.82
CA LEU A 38 3.35 0.54 9.19
C LEU A 38 4.86 0.41 9.25
N ALA A 39 5.52 1.45 9.75
CA ALA A 39 6.97 1.54 9.79
C ALA A 39 7.47 1.67 11.24
N ARG A 40 8.58 0.98 11.57
CA ARG A 40 9.26 1.07 12.86
C ARG A 40 10.75 1.31 12.65
N GLU A 41 11.49 1.44 13.72
CA GLU A 41 12.95 1.57 13.64
C GLU A 41 13.58 0.31 13.04
N THR A 42 13.08 -0.85 13.45
CA THR A 42 13.52 -2.15 12.96
C THR A 42 12.38 -2.94 12.34
N ARG A 43 12.73 -3.87 11.44
CA ARG A 43 11.76 -4.81 10.87
C ARG A 43 11.09 -5.68 11.95
N ALA A 44 11.84 -6.12 12.96
CA ALA A 44 11.32 -6.92 14.04
C ALA A 44 10.22 -6.19 14.83
N GLU A 45 10.41 -4.91 15.13
CA GLU A 45 9.39 -4.08 15.77
C GLU A 45 8.17 -3.85 14.87
N ALA A 46 8.36 -3.72 13.57
CA ALA A 46 7.25 -3.58 12.63
C ALA A 46 6.41 -4.87 12.57
N LEU A 47 7.03 -6.03 12.54
CA LEU A 47 6.34 -7.33 12.59
C LEU A 47 5.61 -7.53 13.93
N ALA A 48 6.24 -7.21 15.05
CA ALA A 48 5.60 -7.28 16.37
C ALA A 48 4.35 -6.37 16.45
N ALA A 49 4.40 -5.18 15.85
CA ALA A 49 3.25 -4.28 15.78
C ALA A 49 2.09 -4.82 14.91
N VAL A 50 2.38 -5.60 13.87
CA VAL A 50 1.36 -6.33 13.10
C VAL A 50 0.74 -7.43 13.94
N GLU A 51 1.55 -8.21 14.66
CA GLU A 51 1.09 -9.28 15.55
C GLU A 51 0.19 -8.71 16.66
N GLU A 52 0.60 -7.65 17.35
CA GLU A 52 -0.19 -6.94 18.36
C GLU A 52 -1.53 -6.47 17.80
N MET A 53 -1.55 -5.92 16.61
CA MET A 53 -2.78 -5.45 15.95
C MET A 53 -3.75 -6.60 15.67
N MET A 54 -3.25 -7.81 15.49
CA MET A 54 -4.02 -9.02 15.16
C MET A 54 -4.26 -9.95 16.36
N GLU A 55 -3.83 -9.60 17.57
CA GLU A 55 -4.03 -10.43 18.78
C GLU A 55 -5.50 -10.71 19.11
N ASN A 56 -6.38 -9.73 18.89
CA ASN A 56 -7.80 -9.82 19.21
C ASN A 56 -8.66 -9.46 18.00
N PRO A 57 -8.71 -10.32 16.98
CA PRO A 57 -9.46 -10.05 15.77
C PRO A 57 -10.97 -10.05 16.02
N ASP A 58 -11.67 -9.04 15.52
CA ASP A 58 -13.13 -8.97 15.57
C ASP A 58 -13.73 -9.82 14.44
N GLU A 59 -13.97 -11.09 14.72
CA GLU A 59 -14.52 -12.05 13.74
C GLU A 59 -15.96 -11.68 13.29
N GLN A 60 -16.73 -11.02 14.15
CA GLN A 60 -18.07 -10.56 13.77
C GLN A 60 -17.97 -9.41 12.73
N HIS A 61 -17.04 -8.49 12.94
CA HIS A 61 -16.76 -7.42 11.99
C HIS A 61 -16.20 -7.97 10.68
N ARG A 62 -15.31 -8.96 10.74
CA ARG A 62 -14.77 -9.66 9.55
C ARG A 62 -15.89 -10.26 8.69
N GLU A 63 -16.84 -10.96 9.31
CA GLU A 63 -17.97 -11.53 8.58
C GLU A 63 -18.88 -10.44 7.98
N TRP A 64 -19.10 -9.36 8.70
CA TRP A 64 -19.84 -8.20 8.19
C TRP A 64 -19.14 -7.59 6.96
N VAL A 65 -17.81 -7.38 7.02
CA VAL A 65 -17.00 -6.88 5.89
C VAL A 65 -17.13 -7.82 4.69
N ARG A 66 -17.04 -9.12 4.90
CA ARG A 66 -17.18 -10.15 3.85
C ARG A 66 -18.53 -10.06 3.16
N GLN A 67 -19.61 -9.96 3.92
CA GLN A 67 -20.97 -9.81 3.37
C GLN A 67 -21.13 -8.50 2.61
N PHE A 68 -20.58 -7.41 3.12
CA PHE A 68 -20.59 -6.11 2.44
C PHE A 68 -19.88 -6.19 1.09
N VAL A 69 -18.68 -6.75 1.06
CA VAL A 69 -17.88 -6.90 -0.19
C VAL A 69 -18.59 -7.76 -1.21
N GLY A 70 -19.27 -8.84 -0.78
CA GLY A 70 -20.07 -9.69 -1.66
C GLY A 70 -21.21 -8.96 -2.37
N ARG A 71 -21.68 -7.83 -1.83
CA ARG A 71 -22.74 -6.98 -2.39
C ARG A 71 -22.21 -5.70 -3.05
N CYS A 72 -20.93 -5.44 -2.95
CA CYS A 72 -20.30 -4.21 -3.44
C CYS A 72 -20.00 -4.31 -4.93
N ASP A 73 -20.28 -3.25 -5.69
CA ASP A 73 -19.95 -3.17 -7.13
C ASP A 73 -18.53 -2.67 -7.39
N SER A 74 -17.80 -2.26 -6.35
CA SER A 74 -16.45 -1.71 -6.48
C SER A 74 -15.42 -2.78 -6.88
N GLU A 75 -14.95 -2.73 -8.11
CA GLU A 75 -13.87 -3.62 -8.57
C GLU A 75 -12.54 -3.38 -7.82
N ALA A 76 -12.27 -2.16 -7.37
CA ALA A 76 -11.09 -1.87 -6.55
C ALA A 76 -11.12 -2.64 -5.22
N VAL A 77 -12.27 -2.65 -4.54
CA VAL A 77 -12.47 -3.42 -3.29
C VAL A 77 -12.32 -4.92 -3.56
N LYS A 78 -13.01 -5.45 -4.56
CA LYS A 78 -12.92 -6.88 -4.94
C LYS A 78 -11.48 -7.29 -5.30
N THR A 79 -10.73 -6.41 -5.96
CA THR A 79 -9.33 -6.67 -6.29
C THR A 79 -8.46 -6.81 -5.05
N SER A 80 -8.63 -5.95 -4.02
CA SER A 80 -7.89 -6.08 -2.76
C SER A 80 -8.16 -7.42 -2.07
N PHE A 81 -9.41 -7.90 -2.08
CA PHE A 81 -9.74 -9.22 -1.53
C PHE A 81 -9.14 -10.36 -2.35
N ARG A 82 -9.23 -10.30 -3.69
CA ARG A 82 -8.58 -11.29 -4.56
C ARG A 82 -7.06 -11.36 -4.38
N LEU A 83 -6.43 -10.23 -4.07
CA LEU A 83 -5.01 -10.20 -3.72
C LEU A 83 -4.77 -10.85 -2.35
N ALA A 84 -5.56 -10.51 -1.35
CA ALA A 84 -5.45 -11.13 -0.02
C ALA A 84 -5.66 -12.65 -0.07
N ASP A 85 -6.58 -13.14 -0.91
CA ASP A 85 -6.81 -14.59 -1.11
C ASP A 85 -5.62 -15.32 -1.75
N LYS A 86 -4.72 -14.59 -2.43
CA LYS A 86 -3.48 -15.14 -3.03
C LYS A 86 -2.27 -15.02 -2.11
N ALA A 87 -2.39 -14.31 -1.01
CA ALA A 87 -1.30 -14.08 -0.08
C ALA A 87 -0.94 -15.36 0.67
N GLU A 88 0.36 -15.59 0.85
CA GLU A 88 0.85 -16.65 1.71
C GLU A 88 1.01 -16.11 3.13
N HIS A 89 0.26 -16.69 4.08
CA HIS A 89 0.24 -16.22 5.48
C HIS A 89 0.00 -14.70 5.61
N ASP A 90 -0.95 -14.18 4.83
CA ASP A 90 -1.28 -12.74 4.73
C ASP A 90 -0.22 -11.85 4.08
N TRP A 91 0.81 -12.40 3.44
CA TRP A 91 1.86 -11.63 2.77
C TRP A 91 1.85 -11.86 1.25
N LEU A 92 1.73 -10.76 0.49
CA LEU A 92 1.86 -10.77 -0.97
C LEU A 92 3.32 -10.69 -1.43
N SER A 93 4.16 -10.10 -0.60
CA SER A 93 5.61 -10.04 -0.71
C SER A 93 6.20 -9.86 0.68
N PRO A 94 7.52 -9.96 0.87
CA PRO A 94 8.13 -9.74 2.18
C PRO A 94 7.81 -8.39 2.84
N MET A 95 7.35 -7.41 2.07
CA MET A 95 7.05 -6.05 2.52
C MET A 95 5.57 -5.68 2.44
N LEU A 96 4.75 -6.43 1.71
CA LEU A 96 3.34 -6.09 1.45
C LEU A 96 2.40 -7.05 2.17
N TRP A 97 1.84 -6.59 3.27
CA TRP A 97 0.93 -7.32 4.13
C TRP A 97 -0.54 -7.07 3.79
N SER A 98 -1.34 -8.10 3.76
CA SER A 98 -2.76 -8.08 3.41
C SER A 98 -3.72 -8.46 4.54
N GLY A 99 -3.22 -8.87 5.72
CA GLY A 99 -4.05 -9.41 6.79
C GLY A 99 -5.16 -8.48 7.28
N ALA A 100 -4.98 -7.15 7.19
CA ALA A 100 -6.02 -6.19 7.53
C ALA A 100 -7.16 -6.11 6.51
N VAL A 101 -7.02 -6.63 5.29
CA VAL A 101 -8.05 -6.52 4.22
C VAL A 101 -9.36 -7.16 4.67
N ALA A 102 -9.30 -8.31 5.31
CA ALA A 102 -10.49 -9.03 5.80
C ALA A 102 -11.29 -8.26 6.86
N TYR A 103 -10.62 -7.35 7.60
CA TYR A 103 -11.22 -6.60 8.73
C TYR A 103 -11.52 -5.14 8.38
N ARG A 104 -10.82 -4.56 7.41
CA ARG A 104 -10.88 -3.13 7.10
C ARG A 104 -11.43 -2.85 5.71
N GLY A 105 -11.50 -3.87 4.85
CA GLY A 105 -11.93 -3.73 3.45
C GLY A 105 -10.93 -2.95 2.58
N GLY A 106 -11.30 -2.73 1.36
CA GLY A 106 -10.69 -1.88 0.33
C GLY A 106 -9.19 -1.64 0.38
N PRO A 107 -8.75 -0.45 0.77
CA PRO A 107 -7.34 -0.04 0.64
C PRO A 107 -6.43 -0.55 1.76
N ALA A 108 -6.74 -1.70 2.38
CA ALA A 108 -6.07 -2.17 3.59
C ALA A 108 -4.77 -2.95 3.35
N LEU A 109 -4.26 -3.00 2.11
CA LEU A 109 -2.89 -3.46 1.88
C LEU A 109 -1.91 -2.51 2.55
N CYS A 110 -0.93 -3.06 3.27
CA CYS A 110 -0.01 -2.31 4.11
C CYS A 110 1.43 -2.63 3.78
N VAL A 111 2.26 -1.62 3.57
CA VAL A 111 3.72 -1.77 3.51
C VAL A 111 4.24 -1.79 4.93
N VAL A 112 4.94 -2.86 5.31
CA VAL A 112 5.42 -3.11 6.67
C VAL A 112 6.92 -3.35 6.67
N GLY A 113 7.66 -2.64 7.52
CA GLY A 113 9.12 -2.84 7.64
C GLY A 113 9.80 -1.78 8.50
N SER A 114 11.13 -1.78 8.48
CA SER A 114 11.91 -0.66 9.02
C SER A 114 11.69 0.61 8.22
N TYR A 115 12.06 1.76 8.78
CA TYR A 115 11.90 3.05 8.08
C TYR A 115 12.58 3.06 6.72
N GLN A 116 13.78 2.51 6.64
CA GLN A 116 14.55 2.43 5.41
C GLN A 116 13.93 1.44 4.41
N GLU A 117 13.62 0.22 4.85
CA GLU A 117 12.99 -0.81 3.99
C GLU A 117 11.68 -0.32 3.39
N VAL A 118 10.86 0.37 4.18
CA VAL A 118 9.59 0.95 3.70
C VAL A 118 9.86 2.02 2.64
N ALA A 119 10.83 2.90 2.84
CA ALA A 119 11.21 3.91 1.85
C ALA A 119 11.69 3.27 0.54
N GLU A 120 12.57 2.28 0.62
CA GLU A 120 13.08 1.52 -0.54
C GLU A 120 11.95 0.82 -1.30
N TYR A 121 11.04 0.17 -0.58
CA TYR A 121 9.90 -0.53 -1.21
C TYR A 121 8.92 0.46 -1.86
N LEU A 122 8.63 1.58 -1.24
CA LEU A 122 7.80 2.64 -1.84
C LEU A 122 8.46 3.25 -3.09
N PHE A 123 9.77 3.31 -3.09
CA PHE A 123 10.53 3.78 -4.25
C PHE A 123 10.39 2.86 -5.47
N GLU A 124 10.18 1.54 -5.28
CA GLU A 124 9.89 0.63 -6.40
C GLU A 124 8.62 1.02 -7.15
N TYR A 125 7.60 1.57 -6.46
CA TYR A 125 6.41 2.09 -7.15
C TYR A 125 6.72 3.33 -7.99
N LYS A 126 7.60 4.22 -7.53
CA LYS A 126 8.08 5.35 -8.35
C LYS A 126 8.75 4.86 -9.63
N LYS A 127 9.61 3.85 -9.56
CA LYS A 127 10.29 3.27 -10.72
C LYS A 127 9.34 2.72 -11.79
N VAL A 128 8.15 2.28 -11.38
CA VAL A 128 7.12 1.78 -12.32
C VAL A 128 6.10 2.85 -12.73
N GLY A 129 6.37 4.12 -12.42
CA GLY A 129 5.59 5.26 -12.93
C GLY A 129 4.51 5.80 -11.98
N VAL A 130 4.48 5.34 -10.72
CA VAL A 130 3.58 5.96 -9.72
C VAL A 130 4.16 7.30 -9.29
N SER A 131 3.34 8.35 -9.38
CA SER A 131 3.69 9.72 -8.98
C SER A 131 2.92 10.23 -7.77
N GLU A 132 1.78 9.61 -7.45
CA GLU A 132 0.88 10.07 -6.41
C GLU A 132 0.66 8.97 -5.36
N PHE A 133 0.72 9.34 -4.07
CA PHE A 133 0.48 8.41 -2.97
C PHE A 133 -0.52 8.96 -1.97
N ILE A 134 -1.51 8.15 -1.61
CA ILE A 134 -2.40 8.40 -0.48
C ILE A 134 -2.11 7.35 0.59
N PHE A 135 -1.41 7.75 1.63
CA PHE A 135 -1.09 6.88 2.75
C PHE A 135 -2.03 7.05 3.94
N SER A 136 -2.23 5.98 4.66
CA SER A 136 -2.83 5.96 5.98
C SER A 136 -2.19 4.84 6.82
N GLY A 137 -2.62 4.71 8.06
CA GLY A 137 -2.12 3.68 8.99
C GLY A 137 -3.06 3.51 10.17
N TRP A 138 -2.72 2.64 11.10
CA TRP A 138 -3.51 2.36 12.31
C TRP A 138 -2.64 2.44 13.56
N PRO A 139 -2.85 3.47 14.44
CA PRO A 139 -3.71 4.66 14.33
C PRO A 139 -3.18 5.65 13.27
N THR A 140 -4.08 6.20 12.45
CA THR A 140 -3.67 7.03 11.30
C THR A 140 -2.75 8.19 11.68
N ARG A 141 -3.08 8.94 12.73
CA ARG A 141 -2.30 10.10 13.17
C ARG A 141 -0.86 9.76 13.52
N ASP A 142 -0.67 8.68 14.28
CA ASP A 142 0.65 8.32 14.79
C ASP A 142 1.50 7.67 13.69
N GLU A 143 0.89 6.83 12.84
CA GLU A 143 1.59 6.25 11.70
C GLU A 143 2.00 7.32 10.68
N MET A 144 1.14 8.32 10.41
CA MET A 144 1.51 9.41 9.50
C MET A 144 2.60 10.31 10.08
N ARG A 145 2.60 10.55 11.40
CA ARG A 145 3.70 11.26 12.06
C ARG A 145 5.02 10.50 11.91
N ARG A 146 5.03 9.18 12.15
CA ARG A 146 6.22 8.34 11.96
C ARG A 146 6.69 8.38 10.51
N PHE A 147 5.78 8.18 9.57
CA PHE A 147 6.09 8.25 8.16
C PHE A 147 6.78 9.56 7.76
N CYS A 148 6.17 10.69 8.11
CA CYS A 148 6.71 12.00 7.76
C CYS A 148 8.08 12.28 8.43
N THR A 149 8.27 11.77 9.67
CA THR A 149 9.50 12.04 10.44
C THR A 149 10.65 11.13 10.03
N TYR A 150 10.38 9.85 9.76
CA TYR A 150 11.42 8.84 9.65
C TYR A 150 11.50 8.15 8.28
N VAL A 151 10.39 7.98 7.55
CA VAL A 151 10.38 7.30 6.25
C VAL A 151 10.57 8.30 5.11
N LEU A 152 9.81 9.39 5.12
CA LEU A 152 9.82 10.38 4.04
C LEU A 152 11.20 10.97 3.74
N PRO A 153 12.08 11.25 4.73
CA PRO A 153 13.44 11.73 4.42
C PRO A 153 14.24 10.71 3.57
N TYR A 154 14.23 9.42 3.92
CA TYR A 154 14.89 8.38 3.11
C TYR A 154 14.33 8.30 1.70
N LEU A 155 13.00 8.36 1.57
CA LEU A 155 12.35 8.32 0.27
C LEU A 155 12.78 9.53 -0.60
N ARG A 156 12.88 10.73 -0.02
CA ARG A 156 13.34 11.94 -0.72
C ARG A 156 14.80 11.88 -1.15
N GLU A 157 15.65 11.22 -0.36
CA GLU A 157 17.03 10.97 -0.75
C GLU A 157 17.11 10.05 -1.98
N LEU A 158 16.36 8.94 -1.98
CA LEU A 158 16.28 8.03 -3.12
C LEU A 158 15.75 8.73 -4.38
N GLU A 159 14.71 9.55 -4.24
CA GLU A 159 14.17 10.35 -5.36
C GLU A 159 15.22 11.33 -5.92
N THR A 160 15.96 12.00 -5.03
CA THR A 160 16.98 12.98 -5.44
C THR A 160 18.11 12.30 -6.23
N VAL A 161 18.53 11.11 -5.84
CA VAL A 161 19.55 10.35 -6.56
C VAL A 161 19.01 9.92 -7.93
N TRP A 162 17.83 9.33 -7.95
CA TRP A 162 17.18 8.87 -9.19
C TRP A 162 16.98 9.98 -10.21
N ASP A 163 16.49 11.13 -9.77
CA ASP A 163 16.19 12.25 -10.67
C ASP A 163 17.47 12.85 -11.29
N ARG A 164 18.62 12.78 -10.58
CA ARG A 164 19.93 13.16 -11.13
C ARG A 164 20.47 12.19 -12.19
N GLU A 165 20.17 10.90 -12.03
CA GLU A 165 20.63 9.86 -12.95
C GLU A 165 19.78 9.77 -14.23
N HIS A 166 18.55 10.30 -14.19
CA HIS A 166 17.56 10.19 -15.27
C HIS A 166 17.15 11.55 -15.87
N ALA A 167 17.80 12.66 -15.46
CA ALA A 167 17.65 13.99 -16.05
C ALA A 167 18.59 14.16 -17.24
#